data_9f36a2e20977046467e648d90652b5c6
#
_entry.id   9f36a2e20977046467e648d90652b5c6
#
_cell.length_a   1.000
_cell.length_b   1.000
_cell.length_c   1.000
_cell.angle_alpha   90.00
_cell.angle_beta   90.00
_cell.angle_gamma   90.00
#
_symmetry.space_group_name_H-M   'P 1'
#
loop_
_entity.id
_entity.type
_entity.pdbx_description
1 polymer ?
#
loop_
_entity_poly.entity_id
_entity_poly.type
_entity_poly.pdbx_seq_one_letter_code
_entity_poly.pdbx_strand_id
1 'polypeptide(L)'
;MRSFRMRNLLSRVKKKTIKNRNRNRNCISITKELAHLVEQEEEEVNEEGFNIKSSAPSHTHGVQPLGNLYLNTSSTNSRDTGLGNLHTLTDELVLDILGFLDSTSLGVLATVSKSFYVFTNHEPLWRNLVLENLLGGFQYKGSWKSTYVSACYPSFDNFAIVLGGFKVRDFYSDYLFQSWLCANLEMKPEWLERDNVVRKRGISVEEFVLNFEEPNKPVLLEGCIDNWGALRNWDRDYLVRLCGDVKFSVGPVEMKLGEYFGYSDQVREERPLYLFDPKFAEKVPKLGDEYEVPVYFREDLFGVLGNERPDYRWVIIGPAGSGSSFHVDPNSTSAWNAVIKGSKKWILFPPDVIPPGVHPSPDGADVASPVSIIEWFMNFYGSTKNWKKKPIECVCKAGEVIFVPSGWWHLVINLEESIAITQNYVS
;
A
#
# COMPACT_ATOMS: atom_id res chain seq x y z
N MET A 1 -1.15 -1.72 -34.86
CA MET A 1 -2.30 -2.43 -35.43
C MET A 1 -3.05 -3.35 -34.45
N ARG A 2 -2.41 -3.88 -33.39
CA ARG A 2 -3.09 -4.73 -32.36
C ARG A 2 -4.06 -3.95 -31.46
N SER A 3 -3.75 -2.73 -31.09
CA SER A 3 -4.60 -1.86 -30.24
C SER A 3 -5.96 -1.50 -30.90
N PHE A 4 -6.00 -1.38 -32.20
CA PHE A 4 -7.22 -0.99 -32.93
C PHE A 4 -8.27 -2.12 -33.04
N ARG A 5 -7.83 -3.38 -33.12
CA ARG A 5 -8.74 -4.54 -33.15
C ARG A 5 -9.39 -4.82 -31.79
N MET A 6 -8.65 -4.61 -30.71
CA MET A 6 -9.16 -4.81 -29.35
C MET A 6 -10.21 -3.79 -28.95
N ARG A 7 -10.05 -2.50 -29.33
CA ARG A 7 -11.07 -1.46 -29.14
C ARG A 7 -12.39 -1.76 -29.85
N ASN A 8 -12.34 -2.38 -31.03
CA ASN A 8 -13.53 -2.78 -31.78
C ASN A 8 -14.28 -3.96 -31.14
N LEU A 9 -13.58 -4.88 -30.50
CA LEU A 9 -14.20 -6.00 -29.76
C LEU A 9 -14.94 -5.45 -28.51
N LEU A 10 -14.27 -4.58 -27.74
CA LEU A 10 -14.84 -3.93 -26.54
C LEU A 10 -16.04 -3.03 -26.88
N SER A 11 -16.01 -2.32 -28.03
CA SER A 11 -17.15 -1.51 -28.46
C SER A 11 -18.38 -2.35 -28.81
N ARG A 12 -18.18 -3.58 -29.30
CA ARG A 12 -19.29 -4.53 -29.59
C ARG A 12 -19.89 -5.12 -28.32
N VAL A 13 -19.08 -5.37 -27.29
CA VAL A 13 -19.54 -5.80 -25.96
C VAL A 13 -20.35 -4.67 -25.30
N LYS A 14 -19.82 -3.44 -25.27
CA LYS A 14 -20.55 -2.27 -24.71
C LYS A 14 -21.91 -2.02 -25.40
N LYS A 15 -21.99 -2.19 -26.72
CA LYS A 15 -23.29 -2.01 -27.44
C LYS A 15 -24.32 -3.09 -27.12
N LYS A 16 -23.92 -4.31 -26.72
CA LYS A 16 -24.86 -5.35 -26.27
C LYS A 16 -25.35 -5.12 -24.84
N THR A 17 -24.54 -4.53 -23.96
CA THR A 17 -24.90 -4.26 -22.55
C THR A 17 -25.91 -3.12 -22.40
N ILE A 18 -25.91 -2.12 -23.28
CA ILE A 18 -26.86 -0.97 -23.25
C ILE A 18 -28.32 -1.40 -23.57
N LYS A 19 -28.54 -2.52 -24.24
CA LYS A 19 -29.88 -3.01 -24.58
C LYS A 19 -30.63 -3.78 -23.49
N ASN A 20 -30.00 -4.05 -22.33
CA ASN A 20 -30.55 -4.92 -21.30
C ASN A 20 -30.84 -4.23 -19.95
N ARG A 21 -31.45 -3.06 -19.96
CA ARG A 21 -31.87 -2.33 -18.73
C ARG A 21 -33.01 -2.97 -17.92
N ASN A 22 -33.51 -4.15 -18.29
CA ASN A 22 -34.65 -4.80 -17.64
C ASN A 22 -34.31 -6.14 -16.91
N ARG A 23 -33.07 -6.36 -16.44
CA ARG A 23 -32.67 -7.63 -15.81
C ARG A 23 -32.36 -7.59 -14.32
N ASN A 24 -32.82 -6.60 -13.56
CA ASN A 24 -32.63 -6.57 -12.10
C ASN A 24 -33.30 -7.73 -11.34
N ARG A 25 -34.18 -8.51 -11.95
CA ARG A 25 -34.82 -9.68 -11.30
C ARG A 25 -33.96 -10.95 -11.35
N ASN A 26 -33.08 -11.11 -12.33
CA ASN A 26 -32.29 -12.33 -12.48
C ASN A 26 -31.07 -12.39 -11.57
N CYS A 27 -30.49 -11.26 -11.13
CA CYS A 27 -29.37 -11.26 -10.16
C CYS A 27 -29.76 -11.81 -8.81
N ILE A 28 -30.98 -11.53 -8.34
CA ILE A 28 -31.48 -12.00 -7.03
C ILE A 28 -31.70 -13.52 -7.02
N SER A 29 -32.11 -14.10 -8.16
CA SER A 29 -32.29 -15.54 -8.30
C SER A 29 -30.97 -16.30 -8.26
N ILE A 30 -29.95 -15.81 -8.97
CA ILE A 30 -28.63 -16.45 -9.07
C ILE A 30 -27.88 -16.43 -7.72
N THR A 31 -28.01 -15.36 -6.93
CA THR A 31 -27.42 -15.28 -5.60
C THR A 31 -28.04 -16.25 -4.60
N LYS A 32 -29.35 -16.52 -4.72
CA LYS A 32 -30.02 -17.52 -3.89
C LYS A 32 -29.65 -18.95 -4.25
N GLU A 33 -29.42 -19.24 -5.53
CA GLU A 33 -28.95 -20.55 -5.99
C GLU A 33 -27.50 -20.80 -5.57
N LEU A 34 -26.64 -19.79 -5.58
CA LEU A 34 -25.26 -19.89 -5.07
C LEU A 34 -25.21 -20.12 -3.55
N ALA A 35 -26.07 -19.44 -2.77
CA ALA A 35 -26.16 -19.68 -1.33
C ALA A 35 -26.59 -21.11 -1.02
N HIS A 36 -27.53 -21.65 -1.78
CA HIS A 36 -28.02 -23.04 -1.60
C HIS A 36 -26.95 -24.08 -1.99
N LEU A 37 -26.10 -23.81 -2.97
CA LEU A 37 -24.99 -24.68 -3.36
C LEU A 37 -23.86 -24.66 -2.30
N VAL A 38 -23.65 -23.54 -1.62
CA VAL A 38 -22.69 -23.42 -0.52
C VAL A 38 -23.15 -24.20 0.71
N GLU A 39 -24.44 -24.15 1.06
CA GLU A 39 -25.00 -24.89 2.19
C GLU A 39 -24.94 -26.42 1.95
N GLN A 40 -25.08 -26.90 0.71
CA GLN A 40 -24.98 -28.33 0.40
C GLN A 40 -23.54 -28.88 0.44
N GLU A 41 -22.52 -28.05 0.19
CA GLU A 41 -21.10 -28.48 0.28
C GLU A 41 -20.57 -28.46 1.72
N GLU A 42 -21.17 -27.70 2.65
CA GLU A 42 -20.80 -27.69 4.08
C GLU A 42 -21.28 -28.92 4.85
N GLU A 43 -22.33 -29.59 4.41
CA GLU A 43 -22.85 -30.82 5.06
C GLU A 43 -22.03 -32.08 4.75
N GLU A 44 -21.18 -32.09 3.70
CA GLU A 44 -20.37 -33.28 3.31
C GLU A 44 -18.98 -33.36 3.97
N VAL A 45 -18.58 -32.43 4.87
CA VAL A 45 -17.21 -32.32 5.41
C VAL A 45 -17.07 -32.80 6.86
N ASN A 46 -17.80 -33.83 7.27
CA ASN A 46 -17.50 -34.53 8.52
C ASN A 46 -17.17 -35.99 8.24
N GLU A 47 -15.92 -36.26 7.88
CA GLU A 47 -15.25 -37.53 8.24
C GLU A 47 -13.78 -37.55 7.81
N GLU A 48 -12.92 -37.70 8.84
CA GLU A 48 -11.57 -38.25 8.87
C GLU A 48 -10.40 -37.47 8.19
N GLY A 49 -9.48 -36.99 9.01
CA GLY A 49 -8.12 -36.87 8.55
C GLY A 49 -7.26 -35.78 9.18
N PHE A 50 -6.39 -36.16 10.05
CA PHE A 50 -5.15 -35.51 10.49
C PHE A 50 -5.16 -33.97 10.66
N ASN A 51 -5.47 -33.58 11.87
CA ASN A 51 -5.31 -32.22 12.38
C ASN A 51 -3.84 -31.83 12.57
N ILE A 52 -3.18 -31.37 11.52
CA ILE A 52 -2.04 -30.49 11.68
C ILE A 52 -2.62 -29.07 11.75
N LYS A 53 -2.85 -28.57 12.94
CA LYS A 53 -3.13 -27.15 13.18
C LYS A 53 -1.88 -26.36 12.79
N SER A 54 -1.73 -25.99 11.52
CA SER A 54 -0.84 -24.92 11.13
C SER A 54 -1.50 -23.60 11.55
N SER A 55 -0.90 -22.88 12.47
CA SER A 55 -1.33 -21.58 12.94
C SER A 55 -1.12 -20.45 11.89
N ALA A 56 -0.79 -20.79 10.66
CA ALA A 56 -0.58 -19.83 9.59
C ALA A 56 -1.93 -19.37 9.02
N PRO A 57 -2.13 -18.06 8.81
CA PRO A 57 -3.32 -17.53 8.18
C PRO A 57 -3.48 -18.13 6.78
N SER A 58 -4.71 -18.48 6.40
CA SER A 58 -5.01 -19.02 5.08
C SER A 58 -5.62 -17.95 4.18
N HIS A 59 -5.29 -17.98 2.89
CA HIS A 59 -5.83 -17.04 1.89
C HIS A 59 -7.37 -17.01 1.93
N THR A 60 -7.95 -15.81 1.81
CA THR A 60 -9.40 -15.57 1.92
C THR A 60 -10.22 -16.47 1.00
N HIS A 61 -9.75 -16.69 -0.23
CA HIS A 61 -10.43 -17.50 -1.23
C HIS A 61 -9.76 -18.88 -1.46
N GLY A 62 -8.92 -19.36 -0.53
CA GLY A 62 -8.29 -20.68 -0.62
C GLY A 62 -7.13 -20.80 -1.60
N VAL A 63 -6.61 -19.68 -2.13
CA VAL A 63 -5.43 -19.71 -3.02
C VAL A 63 -4.21 -20.21 -2.24
N GLN A 64 -3.43 -21.07 -2.87
CA GLN A 64 -2.20 -21.64 -2.32
C GLN A 64 -1.01 -21.29 -3.22
N PRO A 65 0.22 -21.27 -2.68
CA PRO A 65 1.41 -21.10 -3.49
C PRO A 65 1.57 -22.29 -4.45
N LEU A 66 2.07 -22.01 -5.67
CA LEU A 66 2.22 -23.00 -6.72
C LEU A 66 3.10 -24.20 -6.31
N GLY A 67 4.07 -23.98 -5.43
CA GLY A 67 4.91 -25.03 -4.86
C GLY A 67 4.11 -26.17 -4.21
N ASN A 68 2.96 -25.88 -3.60
CA ASN A 68 2.10 -26.88 -2.99
C ASN A 68 1.49 -27.87 -3.99
N LEU A 69 1.29 -27.44 -5.25
CA LEU A 69 0.83 -28.34 -6.33
C LEU A 69 1.81 -29.50 -6.55
N TYR A 70 3.12 -29.25 -6.48
CA TYR A 70 4.14 -30.27 -6.68
C TYR A 70 4.27 -31.24 -5.49
N LEU A 71 3.83 -30.82 -4.31
CA LEU A 71 3.80 -31.68 -3.12
C LEU A 71 2.56 -32.58 -3.09
N ASN A 72 1.53 -32.23 -3.84
CA ASN A 72 0.25 -32.92 -3.87
C ASN A 72 0.13 -33.77 -5.18
N THR A 73 0.49 -35.04 -5.13
CA THR A 73 0.69 -35.95 -6.29
C THR A 73 -0.54 -36.19 -7.14
N SER A 74 -1.73 -35.76 -6.73
CA SER A 74 -2.99 -36.10 -7.44
C SER A 74 -3.83 -34.87 -7.85
N SER A 75 -3.37 -33.64 -7.61
CA SER A 75 -4.20 -32.45 -7.83
C SER A 75 -3.93 -31.79 -9.18
N THR A 76 -5.01 -31.44 -9.87
CA THR A 76 -5.00 -30.52 -11.01
C THR A 76 -5.21 -29.11 -10.48
N ASN A 77 -4.54 -28.10 -11.08
CA ASN A 77 -4.79 -26.71 -10.72
C ASN A 77 -6.18 -26.27 -11.23
N SER A 78 -7.09 -25.99 -10.32
CA SER A 78 -8.44 -25.51 -10.66
C SER A 78 -8.42 -24.14 -11.35
N ARG A 79 -7.32 -23.37 -11.21
CA ARG A 79 -7.08 -22.15 -11.99
C ARG A 79 -7.21 -22.43 -13.49
N ASP A 80 -6.53 -23.43 -13.99
CA ASP A 80 -6.44 -23.69 -15.42
C ASP A 80 -7.76 -24.23 -15.98
N THR A 81 -8.41 -25.13 -15.26
CA THR A 81 -9.67 -25.72 -15.69
C THR A 81 -10.83 -24.71 -15.73
N GLY A 82 -10.80 -23.69 -14.85
CA GLY A 82 -11.86 -22.70 -14.73
C GLY A 82 -11.71 -21.46 -15.61
N LEU A 83 -10.55 -21.24 -16.23
CA LEU A 83 -10.30 -20.07 -17.11
C LEU A 83 -10.65 -20.32 -18.59
N GLY A 84 -10.97 -21.57 -18.99
CA GLY A 84 -11.21 -21.90 -20.38
C GLY A 84 -10.01 -21.51 -21.26
N ASN A 85 -10.24 -20.83 -22.37
CA ASN A 85 -9.17 -20.41 -23.29
C ASN A 85 -8.18 -19.38 -22.71
N LEU A 86 -8.48 -18.78 -21.56
CA LEU A 86 -7.57 -17.84 -20.89
C LEU A 86 -6.52 -18.55 -20.00
N HIS A 87 -6.58 -19.88 -19.85
CA HIS A 87 -5.65 -20.63 -19.00
C HIS A 87 -4.17 -20.46 -19.40
N THR A 88 -3.90 -20.17 -20.67
CA THR A 88 -2.54 -19.96 -21.20
C THR A 88 -1.95 -18.58 -20.84
N LEU A 89 -2.78 -17.65 -20.33
CA LEU A 89 -2.33 -16.35 -19.90
C LEU A 89 -1.78 -16.43 -18.47
N THR A 90 -0.79 -15.58 -18.19
CA THR A 90 -0.33 -15.38 -16.80
C THR A 90 -1.43 -14.73 -15.96
N ASP A 91 -1.35 -14.86 -14.63
CA ASP A 91 -2.32 -14.27 -13.72
C ASP A 91 -2.40 -12.76 -13.87
N GLU A 92 -1.25 -12.10 -14.04
CA GLU A 92 -1.13 -10.68 -14.30
C GLU A 92 -1.94 -10.26 -15.54
N LEU A 93 -1.75 -10.95 -16.68
CA LEU A 93 -2.50 -10.66 -17.91
C LEU A 93 -4.01 -10.92 -17.76
N VAL A 94 -4.39 -11.94 -17.00
CA VAL A 94 -5.81 -12.18 -16.69
C VAL A 94 -6.38 -11.00 -15.89
N LEU A 95 -5.68 -10.54 -14.86
CA LEU A 95 -6.10 -9.38 -14.05
C LEU A 95 -6.12 -8.09 -14.85
N ASP A 96 -5.14 -7.86 -15.74
CA ASP A 96 -5.14 -6.71 -16.65
C ASP A 96 -6.40 -6.68 -17.53
N ILE A 97 -6.78 -7.82 -18.08
CA ILE A 97 -8.01 -7.93 -18.86
C ILE A 97 -9.24 -7.64 -18.00
N LEU A 98 -9.30 -8.17 -16.78
CA LEU A 98 -10.40 -7.94 -15.85
C LEU A 98 -10.47 -6.49 -15.38
N GLY A 99 -9.33 -5.80 -15.29
CA GLY A 99 -9.24 -4.38 -14.95
C GLY A 99 -9.96 -3.43 -15.90
N PHE A 100 -10.28 -3.89 -17.13
CA PHE A 100 -11.11 -3.11 -18.08
C PHE A 100 -12.63 -3.27 -17.87
N LEU A 101 -13.04 -4.11 -16.92
CA LEU A 101 -14.45 -4.43 -16.71
C LEU A 101 -15.06 -3.56 -15.62
N ASP A 102 -16.35 -3.26 -15.78
CA ASP A 102 -17.15 -2.62 -14.73
C ASP A 102 -17.54 -3.63 -13.64
N SER A 103 -18.02 -3.12 -12.51
CA SER A 103 -18.42 -3.91 -11.34
C SER A 103 -19.50 -4.96 -11.66
N THR A 104 -20.43 -4.65 -12.57
CA THR A 104 -21.49 -5.58 -12.98
C THR A 104 -20.91 -6.74 -13.77
N SER A 105 -20.01 -6.47 -14.70
CA SER A 105 -19.32 -7.50 -15.48
C SER A 105 -18.44 -8.39 -14.62
N LEU A 106 -17.72 -7.81 -13.65
CA LEU A 106 -16.95 -8.58 -12.65
C LEU A 106 -17.86 -9.49 -11.82
N GLY A 107 -19.02 -8.96 -11.37
CA GLY A 107 -20.01 -9.73 -10.62
C GLY A 107 -20.59 -10.91 -11.42
N VAL A 108 -20.89 -10.72 -12.71
CA VAL A 108 -21.35 -11.79 -13.58
C VAL A 108 -20.26 -12.85 -13.81
N LEU A 109 -19.02 -12.43 -14.06
CA LEU A 109 -17.90 -13.36 -14.25
C LEU A 109 -17.61 -14.18 -13.00
N ALA A 110 -17.78 -13.62 -11.80
CA ALA A 110 -17.62 -14.34 -10.54
C ALA A 110 -18.50 -15.61 -10.45
N THR A 111 -19.61 -15.65 -11.20
CA THR A 111 -20.54 -16.81 -11.21
C THR A 111 -20.26 -17.84 -12.30
N VAL A 112 -19.28 -17.60 -13.17
CA VAL A 112 -19.00 -18.48 -14.34
C VAL A 112 -18.18 -19.71 -13.95
N SER A 113 -17.17 -19.52 -13.08
CA SER A 113 -16.31 -20.63 -12.62
C SER A 113 -15.60 -20.25 -11.31
N LYS A 114 -15.08 -21.29 -10.61
CA LYS A 114 -14.25 -21.11 -9.41
C LYS A 114 -13.05 -20.18 -9.66
N SER A 115 -12.43 -20.28 -10.82
CA SER A 115 -11.28 -19.44 -11.19
C SER A 115 -11.68 -17.99 -11.40
N PHE A 116 -12.73 -17.74 -12.17
CA PHE A 116 -13.24 -16.37 -12.30
C PHE A 116 -13.74 -15.81 -10.99
N TYR A 117 -14.31 -16.63 -10.09
CA TYR A 117 -14.64 -16.19 -8.73
C TYR A 117 -13.40 -15.66 -8.00
N VAL A 118 -12.27 -16.40 -7.99
CA VAL A 118 -11.04 -15.96 -7.33
C VAL A 118 -10.52 -14.68 -7.96
N PHE A 119 -10.34 -14.65 -9.27
CA PHE A 119 -9.76 -13.50 -9.96
C PHE A 119 -10.61 -12.24 -9.85
N THR A 120 -11.94 -12.33 -9.98
CA THR A 120 -12.82 -11.16 -9.90
C THR A 120 -13.04 -10.65 -8.48
N ASN A 121 -12.66 -11.42 -7.45
CA ASN A 121 -12.62 -10.98 -6.06
C ASN A 121 -11.23 -10.46 -5.62
N HIS A 122 -10.28 -10.37 -6.54
CA HIS A 122 -8.98 -9.77 -6.23
C HIS A 122 -9.13 -8.29 -5.88
N GLU A 123 -8.79 -7.93 -4.65
CA GLU A 123 -9.01 -6.61 -4.06
C GLU A 123 -8.50 -5.43 -4.91
N PRO A 124 -7.33 -5.48 -5.57
CA PRO A 124 -6.87 -4.39 -6.42
C PRO A 124 -7.82 -3.99 -7.56
N LEU A 125 -8.61 -4.92 -8.11
CA LEU A 125 -9.63 -4.59 -9.13
C LEU A 125 -10.72 -3.67 -8.55
N TRP A 126 -11.20 -3.99 -7.35
CA TRP A 126 -12.23 -3.22 -6.67
C TRP A 126 -11.69 -1.91 -6.10
N ARG A 127 -10.42 -1.90 -5.67
CA ARG A 127 -9.72 -0.68 -5.26
C ARG A 127 -9.71 0.34 -6.40
N ASN A 128 -9.32 -0.05 -7.60
CA ASN A 128 -9.33 0.82 -8.76
C ASN A 128 -10.73 1.37 -9.04
N LEU A 129 -11.77 0.52 -9.01
CA LEU A 129 -13.16 0.97 -9.19
C LEU A 129 -13.61 1.98 -8.11
N VAL A 130 -13.25 1.78 -6.84
CA VAL A 130 -13.56 2.74 -5.76
C VAL A 130 -12.84 4.06 -5.98
N LEU A 131 -11.53 4.02 -6.24
CA LEU A 131 -10.73 5.24 -6.40
C LEU A 131 -11.15 6.05 -7.62
N GLU A 132 -11.47 5.39 -8.75
CA GLU A 132 -11.91 6.06 -9.99
C GLU A 132 -13.33 6.61 -9.91
N ASN A 133 -14.24 5.91 -9.24
CA ASN A 133 -15.66 6.30 -9.26
C ASN A 133 -16.08 7.15 -8.07
N LEU A 134 -15.45 6.98 -6.90
CA LEU A 134 -15.84 7.66 -5.66
C LEU A 134 -14.87 8.79 -5.28
N LEU A 135 -13.71 8.89 -5.92
CA LEU A 135 -12.75 10.01 -5.82
C LEU A 135 -12.42 10.41 -4.37
N GLY A 136 -12.30 9.43 -3.48
CA GLY A 136 -12.01 9.63 -2.05
C GLY A 136 -13.23 9.90 -1.16
N GLY A 137 -14.44 10.04 -1.71
CA GLY A 137 -15.68 10.21 -0.95
C GLY A 137 -16.31 8.88 -0.59
N PHE A 138 -15.66 8.07 0.21
CA PHE A 138 -16.17 6.75 0.64
C PHE A 138 -15.85 6.45 2.11
N GLN A 139 -16.66 5.60 2.70
CA GLN A 139 -16.37 4.96 3.98
C GLN A 139 -15.92 3.52 3.71
N TYR A 140 -14.68 3.21 4.10
CA TYR A 140 -14.13 1.87 3.93
C TYR A 140 -14.88 0.84 4.76
N LYS A 141 -15.17 -0.34 4.19
CA LYS A 141 -16.00 -1.40 4.79
C LYS A 141 -15.22 -2.72 4.92
N GLY A 142 -13.96 -2.67 5.32
CA GLY A 142 -13.11 -3.84 5.55
C GLY A 142 -12.59 -4.54 4.29
N SER A 143 -13.15 -4.23 3.11
CA SER A 143 -12.64 -4.63 1.79
C SER A 143 -13.04 -3.61 0.72
N TRP A 144 -12.29 -3.55 -0.37
CA TRP A 144 -12.62 -2.64 -1.47
C TRP A 144 -13.91 -3.02 -2.17
N LYS A 145 -14.15 -4.34 -2.33
CA LYS A 145 -15.40 -4.82 -2.90
C LYS A 145 -16.61 -4.42 -2.05
N SER A 146 -16.55 -4.65 -0.72
CA SER A 146 -17.63 -4.25 0.18
C SER A 146 -17.84 -2.73 0.18
N THR A 147 -16.76 -1.95 0.15
CA THR A 147 -16.80 -0.49 0.04
C THR A 147 -17.53 -0.03 -1.22
N TYR A 148 -17.19 -0.61 -2.38
CA TYR A 148 -17.84 -0.28 -3.65
C TYR A 148 -19.32 -0.62 -3.63
N VAL A 149 -19.65 -1.85 -3.19
CA VAL A 149 -21.05 -2.33 -3.17
C VAL A 149 -21.90 -1.49 -2.21
N SER A 150 -21.39 -1.20 -1.01
CA SER A 150 -22.09 -0.36 -0.03
C SER A 150 -22.36 1.05 -0.56
N ALA A 151 -21.39 1.66 -1.23
CA ALA A 151 -21.52 3.01 -1.77
C ALA A 151 -22.47 3.09 -3.00
N CYS A 152 -22.35 2.12 -3.93
CA CYS A 152 -23.08 2.17 -5.20
C CYS A 152 -24.43 1.44 -5.15
N TYR A 153 -24.61 0.52 -4.21
CA TYR A 153 -25.82 -0.30 -4.08
C TYR A 153 -26.31 -0.41 -2.62
N PRO A 154 -26.76 0.70 -1.99
CA PRO A 154 -27.09 0.74 -0.56
C PRO A 154 -28.15 -0.29 -0.13
N SER A 155 -29.02 -0.73 -1.05
CA SER A 155 -30.03 -1.77 -0.77
C SER A 155 -29.43 -3.18 -0.57
N PHE A 156 -28.15 -3.37 -0.86
CA PHE A 156 -27.43 -4.65 -0.72
C PHE A 156 -26.49 -4.71 0.50
N ASP A 157 -26.49 -3.70 1.39
CA ASP A 157 -25.59 -3.63 2.53
C ASP A 157 -25.58 -4.90 3.40
N ASN A 158 -26.72 -5.61 3.50
CA ASN A 158 -26.81 -6.87 4.25
C ASN A 158 -26.30 -8.10 3.47
N PHE A 159 -26.10 -8.00 2.15
CA PHE A 159 -25.63 -9.10 1.31
C PHE A 159 -24.11 -9.17 1.20
N ALA A 160 -23.39 -8.05 1.33
CA ALA A 160 -21.94 -8.01 1.27
C ALA A 160 -21.26 -8.84 2.38
N ILE A 161 -21.95 -8.99 3.51
CA ILE A 161 -21.45 -9.77 4.67
C ILE A 161 -21.52 -11.29 4.40
N VAL A 162 -22.47 -11.76 3.58
CA VAL A 162 -22.68 -13.19 3.30
C VAL A 162 -21.70 -13.75 2.27
N LEU A 163 -21.06 -12.91 1.45
CA LEU A 163 -20.07 -13.34 0.44
C LEU A 163 -18.64 -13.44 0.99
N GLY A 164 -18.48 -13.34 2.31
CA GLY A 164 -17.21 -13.52 2.99
C GLY A 164 -16.74 -14.96 2.95
N GLY A 165 -15.94 -15.33 1.93
CA GLY A 165 -15.02 -16.42 2.14
C GLY A 165 -15.35 -17.77 1.56
N PHE A 166 -16.04 -17.88 0.42
CA PHE A 166 -15.97 -19.16 -0.32
C PHE A 166 -14.52 -19.48 -0.67
N LYS A 167 -14.02 -20.61 -0.11
CA LYS A 167 -12.67 -21.09 -0.35
C LYS A 167 -12.68 -22.12 -1.49
N VAL A 168 -12.00 -21.78 -2.56
CA VAL A 168 -11.79 -22.68 -3.70
C VAL A 168 -10.71 -23.69 -3.32
N ARG A 169 -10.97 -24.98 -3.56
CA ARG A 169 -9.97 -26.05 -3.37
C ARG A 169 -9.08 -26.16 -4.62
N ASP A 170 -7.85 -26.59 -4.43
CA ASP A 170 -6.87 -26.89 -5.48
C ASP A 170 -6.60 -25.73 -6.44
N PHE A 171 -6.65 -24.51 -5.93
CA PHE A 171 -6.31 -23.29 -6.68
C PHE A 171 -4.90 -22.83 -6.29
N TYR A 172 -3.97 -22.88 -7.23
CA TYR A 172 -2.57 -22.54 -7.02
C TYR A 172 -2.15 -21.38 -7.90
N SER A 173 -1.62 -20.32 -7.27
CA SER A 173 -1.13 -19.10 -7.92
C SER A 173 -0.15 -18.40 -7.01
N ASP A 174 1.10 -18.30 -7.41
CA ASP A 174 2.10 -17.53 -6.65
C ASP A 174 1.79 -16.05 -6.68
N TYR A 175 1.31 -15.50 -7.80
CA TYR A 175 0.99 -14.09 -7.96
C TYR A 175 -0.09 -13.63 -6.96
N LEU A 176 -1.23 -14.31 -6.94
CA LEU A 176 -2.34 -13.98 -6.04
C LEU A 176 -2.01 -14.29 -4.58
N PHE A 177 -1.26 -15.38 -4.33
CA PHE A 177 -0.87 -15.75 -2.98
C PHE A 177 0.14 -14.77 -2.40
N GLN A 178 1.13 -14.33 -3.17
CA GLN A 178 2.16 -13.41 -2.71
C GLN A 178 1.57 -12.04 -2.33
N SER A 179 0.69 -11.48 -3.14
CA SER A 179 0.00 -10.23 -2.83
C SER A 179 -0.77 -10.31 -1.50
N TRP A 180 -1.52 -11.40 -1.32
CA TRP A 180 -2.21 -11.67 -0.06
C TRP A 180 -1.24 -11.87 1.12
N LEU A 181 -0.14 -12.61 0.92
CA LEU A 181 0.86 -12.85 1.96
C LEU A 181 1.49 -11.53 2.40
N CYS A 182 1.90 -10.67 1.47
CA CYS A 182 2.47 -9.35 1.76
C CYS A 182 1.49 -8.45 2.54
N ALA A 183 0.19 -8.54 2.24
CA ALA A 183 -0.86 -7.79 2.95
C ALA A 183 -1.09 -8.27 4.40
N ASN A 184 -0.74 -9.54 4.71
CA ASN A 184 -1.02 -10.16 6.00
C ASN A 184 0.23 -10.53 6.81
N LEU A 185 1.42 -10.27 6.28
CA LEU A 185 2.67 -10.55 6.98
C LEU A 185 3.07 -9.37 7.86
N GLU A 186 3.27 -9.64 9.13
CA GLU A 186 3.82 -8.67 10.07
C GLU A 186 5.34 -8.55 9.93
N MET A 187 5.88 -7.39 10.32
CA MET A 187 7.33 -7.17 10.37
C MET A 187 7.98 -8.16 11.32
N LYS A 188 8.90 -8.95 10.80
CA LYS A 188 9.61 -9.95 11.61
C LYS A 188 10.61 -9.28 12.54
N PRO A 189 10.81 -9.80 13.78
CA PRO A 189 11.79 -9.25 14.72
C PRO A 189 13.18 -9.10 14.12
N GLU A 190 13.64 -10.08 13.33
CA GLU A 190 14.97 -10.04 12.71
C GLU A 190 15.16 -8.93 11.67
N TRP A 191 14.07 -8.31 11.17
CA TRP A 191 14.12 -7.15 10.29
C TRP A 191 14.24 -5.83 11.05
N LEU A 192 14.01 -5.87 12.37
CA LEU A 192 14.05 -4.70 13.25
C LEU A 192 15.32 -4.63 14.12
N GLU A 193 16.08 -5.72 14.21
CA GLU A 193 17.25 -5.82 15.10
C GLU A 193 18.38 -4.83 14.80
N ARG A 194 18.59 -4.51 13.50
CA ARG A 194 19.67 -3.60 13.13
C ARG A 194 19.26 -2.15 13.36
N ASP A 195 19.99 -1.46 14.22
CA ASP A 195 19.89 -0.02 14.49
C ASP A 195 21.33 0.51 14.63
N ASN A 196 21.90 0.97 13.52
CA ASN A 196 23.32 1.37 13.43
C ASN A 196 23.49 2.80 12.90
N VAL A 197 22.41 3.59 12.83
CA VAL A 197 22.49 5.02 12.55
C VAL A 197 23.17 5.73 13.73
N VAL A 198 23.98 6.75 13.44
CA VAL A 198 24.51 7.63 14.48
C VAL A 198 23.38 8.45 15.08
N ARG A 199 23.25 8.45 16.40
CA ARG A 199 22.27 9.27 17.13
C ARG A 199 22.97 10.44 17.81
N LYS A 200 22.38 11.63 17.73
CA LYS A 200 22.91 12.86 18.32
C LYS A 200 21.82 13.66 19.02
N ARG A 201 22.16 14.25 20.14
CA ARG A 201 21.28 15.13 20.90
C ARG A 201 22.03 16.41 21.29
N GLY A 202 21.41 17.57 21.03
CA GLY A 202 21.92 18.86 21.48
C GLY A 202 23.27 19.29 20.87
N ILE A 203 23.60 18.79 19.67
CA ILE A 203 24.79 19.26 18.95
C ILE A 203 24.57 20.66 18.37
N SER A 204 25.63 21.40 18.11
CA SER A 204 25.54 22.69 17.42
C SER A 204 25.27 22.51 15.91
N VAL A 205 24.84 23.59 15.25
CA VAL A 205 24.65 23.58 13.78
C VAL A 205 25.99 23.30 13.08
N GLU A 206 27.09 23.93 13.57
CA GLU A 206 28.42 23.73 13.02
C GLU A 206 28.88 22.27 13.17
N GLU A 207 28.57 21.62 14.31
CA GLU A 207 28.90 20.21 14.52
C GLU A 207 28.07 19.32 13.58
N PHE A 208 26.80 19.66 13.33
CA PHE A 208 25.96 18.95 12.35
C PHE A 208 26.54 19.07 10.94
N VAL A 209 26.85 20.28 10.50
CA VAL A 209 27.39 20.53 9.16
C VAL A 209 28.70 19.76 8.95
N LEU A 210 29.67 19.92 9.84
CA LEU A 210 31.01 19.30 9.70
C LEU A 210 30.99 17.76 9.75
N ASN A 211 30.10 17.16 10.55
CA ASN A 211 30.13 15.70 10.78
C ASN A 211 29.12 14.92 9.95
N PHE A 212 28.06 15.56 9.45
CA PHE A 212 26.94 14.86 8.79
C PHE A 212 26.58 15.47 7.43
N GLU A 213 26.37 16.76 7.33
CA GLU A 213 25.92 17.39 6.09
C GLU A 213 27.02 17.43 5.03
N GLU A 214 28.17 18.08 5.30
CA GLU A 214 29.31 18.12 4.37
C GLU A 214 29.84 16.73 4.00
N PRO A 215 30.05 15.79 4.95
CA PRO A 215 30.48 14.44 4.59
C PRO A 215 29.37 13.55 4.06
N ASN A 216 28.16 14.11 3.85
CA ASN A 216 26.97 13.44 3.27
C ASN A 216 26.61 12.14 4.01
N LYS A 217 26.45 12.18 5.35
CA LYS A 217 26.19 11.03 6.22
C LYS A 217 24.86 11.17 6.94
N PRO A 218 24.01 10.11 6.95
CA PRO A 218 22.77 10.16 7.70
C PRO A 218 23.01 10.20 9.21
N VAL A 219 22.12 10.88 9.91
CA VAL A 219 22.09 10.96 11.37
C VAL A 219 20.64 11.03 11.86
N LEU A 220 20.41 10.47 13.04
CA LEU A 220 19.16 10.63 13.77
C LEU A 220 19.37 11.64 14.89
N LEU A 221 18.55 12.69 14.89
CA LEU A 221 18.62 13.81 15.82
C LEU A 221 17.52 13.68 16.85
N GLU A 222 17.89 13.81 18.12
CA GLU A 222 16.98 13.72 19.26
C GLU A 222 16.84 15.10 19.93
N GLY A 223 15.65 15.42 20.41
CA GLY A 223 15.38 16.62 21.21
C GLY A 223 15.30 17.93 20.44
N CYS A 224 15.50 17.91 19.12
CA CYS A 224 15.47 19.14 18.32
C CYS A 224 14.06 19.63 17.97
N ILE A 225 13.03 18.85 18.28
CA ILE A 225 11.61 19.17 18.04
C ILE A 225 10.76 19.07 19.33
N ASP A 226 11.36 18.95 20.50
CA ASP A 226 10.64 18.76 21.78
C ASP A 226 9.66 19.91 22.09
N ASN A 227 9.89 21.11 21.55
CA ASN A 227 9.04 22.29 21.70
C ASN A 227 7.83 22.33 20.74
N TRP A 228 7.75 21.46 19.76
CA TRP A 228 6.68 21.50 18.77
C TRP A 228 5.29 21.28 19.40
N GLY A 229 4.33 22.13 19.04
CA GLY A 229 2.92 21.93 19.37
C GLY A 229 2.39 20.61 18.83
N ALA A 230 2.85 20.22 17.64
CA ALA A 230 2.47 19.00 16.97
C ALA A 230 2.70 17.72 17.82
N LEU A 231 3.82 17.62 18.56
CA LEU A 231 4.09 16.47 19.42
C LEU A 231 3.05 16.29 20.54
N ARG A 232 2.48 17.41 21.02
CA ARG A 232 1.49 17.41 22.10
C ARG A 232 0.07 17.23 21.59
N ASN A 233 -0.24 17.88 20.46
CA ASN A 233 -1.61 18.09 20.03
C ASN A 233 -2.07 17.10 18.95
N TRP A 234 -1.17 16.61 18.08
CA TRP A 234 -1.57 15.86 16.89
C TRP A 234 -1.93 14.40 17.22
N ASP A 235 -3.04 14.24 17.92
CA ASP A 235 -3.76 12.97 17.94
C ASP A 235 -4.90 12.96 16.91
N ARG A 236 -5.52 11.83 16.68
CA ARG A 236 -6.59 11.68 15.68
C ARG A 236 -7.76 12.60 15.94
N ASP A 237 -8.21 12.69 17.19
CA ASP A 237 -9.38 13.46 17.56
C ASP A 237 -9.15 14.97 17.36
N TYR A 238 -7.96 15.44 17.72
CA TYR A 238 -7.56 16.81 17.47
C TYR A 238 -7.50 17.11 15.97
N LEU A 239 -6.82 16.28 15.20
CA LEU A 239 -6.67 16.46 13.75
C LEU A 239 -8.02 16.42 13.02
N VAL A 240 -8.89 15.46 13.36
CA VAL A 240 -10.22 15.37 12.74
C VAL A 240 -11.07 16.60 13.08
N ARG A 241 -11.06 17.07 14.35
CA ARG A 241 -11.78 18.30 14.74
C ARG A 241 -11.22 19.54 14.05
N LEU A 242 -9.89 19.68 14.02
CA LEU A 242 -9.23 20.86 13.44
C LEU A 242 -9.42 20.95 11.93
N CYS A 243 -9.27 19.82 11.24
CA CYS A 243 -9.31 19.80 9.78
C CYS A 243 -10.73 19.70 9.21
N GLY A 244 -11.69 19.17 9.98
CA GLY A 244 -13.10 19.11 9.58
C GLY A 244 -13.30 18.49 8.19
N ASP A 245 -13.87 19.31 7.28
CA ASP A 245 -14.18 18.89 5.90
C ASP A 245 -13.02 19.10 4.91
N VAL A 246 -11.87 19.58 5.37
CA VAL A 246 -10.69 19.75 4.52
C VAL A 246 -10.21 18.38 4.03
N LYS A 247 -9.94 18.31 2.73
CA LYS A 247 -9.44 17.09 2.08
C LYS A 247 -7.92 17.17 1.89
N PHE A 248 -7.26 16.04 2.10
CA PHE A 248 -5.83 15.86 1.95
C PHE A 248 -5.54 14.83 0.86
N SER A 249 -4.38 14.96 0.23
CA SER A 249 -3.91 14.03 -0.79
C SER A 249 -3.59 12.66 -0.19
N VAL A 250 -4.28 11.63 -0.66
CA VAL A 250 -4.15 10.24 -0.23
C VAL A 250 -3.96 9.35 -1.46
N GLY A 251 -2.72 9.10 -1.83
CA GLY A 251 -2.41 8.43 -3.10
C GLY A 251 -3.04 9.20 -4.28
N PRO A 252 -3.89 8.57 -5.11
CA PRO A 252 -4.47 9.21 -6.30
C PRO A 252 -5.75 10.02 -6.02
N VAL A 253 -6.21 10.12 -4.77
CA VAL A 253 -7.48 10.78 -4.40
C VAL A 253 -7.29 11.78 -3.27
N GLU A 254 -8.32 12.58 -3.01
CA GLU A 254 -8.39 13.45 -1.85
C GLU A 254 -9.44 12.95 -0.85
N MET A 255 -9.06 12.82 0.43
CA MET A 255 -9.93 12.33 1.50
C MET A 255 -9.95 13.28 2.69
N LYS A 256 -11.08 13.33 3.41
CA LYS A 256 -11.13 13.92 4.75
C LYS A 256 -10.38 13.03 5.73
N LEU A 257 -9.77 13.62 6.77
CA LEU A 257 -9.02 12.83 7.76
C LEU A 257 -9.87 11.77 8.47
N GLY A 258 -11.12 12.08 8.81
CA GLY A 258 -12.00 11.11 9.45
C GLY A 258 -12.30 9.88 8.58
N GLU A 259 -12.47 10.07 7.26
CA GLU A 259 -12.64 8.97 6.30
C GLU A 259 -11.35 8.17 6.12
N TYR A 260 -10.21 8.86 6.08
CA TYR A 260 -8.90 8.23 5.98
C TYR A 260 -8.54 7.40 7.22
N PHE A 261 -8.79 7.90 8.42
CA PHE A 261 -8.57 7.12 9.64
C PHE A 261 -9.50 5.92 9.73
N GLY A 262 -10.76 6.04 9.29
CA GLY A 262 -11.68 4.90 9.18
C GLY A 262 -11.20 3.82 8.22
N TYR A 263 -10.52 4.20 7.12
CA TYR A 263 -9.80 3.30 6.23
C TYR A 263 -8.57 2.67 6.92
N SER A 264 -7.73 3.51 7.53
CA SER A 264 -6.49 3.11 8.20
C SER A 264 -6.70 2.03 9.27
N ASP A 265 -7.82 2.08 10.00
CA ASP A 265 -8.15 1.11 11.05
C ASP A 265 -8.46 -0.31 10.55
N GLN A 266 -8.93 -0.42 9.32
CA GLN A 266 -9.49 -1.66 8.79
C GLN A 266 -8.66 -2.26 7.65
N VAL A 267 -7.76 -1.46 7.06
CA VAL A 267 -7.04 -1.85 5.86
C VAL A 267 -6.06 -2.99 6.11
N ARG A 268 -6.08 -3.97 5.19
CA ARG A 268 -5.06 -5.02 5.06
C ARG A 268 -4.71 -5.18 3.60
N GLU A 269 -3.72 -4.43 3.19
CA GLU A 269 -3.22 -4.40 1.81
C GLU A 269 -1.69 -4.47 1.80
N GLU A 270 -1.13 -5.03 0.74
CA GLU A 270 0.33 -5.00 0.55
C GLU A 270 0.85 -3.58 0.30
N ARG A 271 -0.01 -2.68 -0.20
CA ARG A 271 0.29 -1.27 -0.48
C ARG A 271 -0.84 -0.37 0.02
N PRO A 272 -0.95 -0.15 1.34
CA PRO A 272 -1.96 0.73 1.89
C PRO A 272 -1.89 2.15 1.30
N LEU A 273 -3.03 2.80 1.16
CA LEU A 273 -3.06 4.22 0.83
C LEU A 273 -2.30 5.01 1.88
N TYR A 274 -1.48 5.95 1.41
CA TYR A 274 -0.60 6.76 2.23
C TYR A 274 -0.95 8.23 2.03
N LEU A 275 -1.32 8.93 3.11
CA LEU A 275 -1.56 10.36 3.06
C LEU A 275 -0.22 11.08 2.95
N PHE A 276 -0.07 11.90 1.92
CA PHE A 276 1.15 12.62 1.60
C PHE A 276 0.76 13.96 0.98
N ASP A 277 0.56 14.99 1.83
CA ASP A 277 -0.01 16.27 1.39
C ASP A 277 1.00 17.42 1.51
N PRO A 278 1.40 18.05 0.38
CA PRO A 278 2.34 19.15 0.37
C PRO A 278 1.71 20.50 0.79
N LYS A 279 0.39 20.61 0.71
CA LYS A 279 -0.34 21.86 0.95
C LYS A 279 -1.05 21.91 2.31
N PHE A 280 -0.69 21.00 3.21
CA PHE A 280 -1.35 20.86 4.51
C PHE A 280 -1.38 22.16 5.33
N ALA A 281 -0.28 22.94 5.30
CA ALA A 281 -0.16 24.18 6.05
C ALA A 281 -0.94 25.33 5.40
N GLU A 282 -1.10 25.31 4.07
CA GLU A 282 -1.95 26.25 3.34
C GLU A 282 -3.43 25.90 3.50
N LYS A 283 -3.77 24.60 3.48
CA LYS A 283 -5.14 24.10 3.70
C LYS A 283 -5.62 24.35 5.12
N VAL A 284 -4.75 24.15 6.12
CA VAL A 284 -5.04 24.31 7.54
C VAL A 284 -3.87 25.05 8.22
N PRO A 285 -3.86 26.39 8.23
CA PRO A 285 -2.73 27.20 8.73
C PRO A 285 -2.29 26.82 10.15
N LYS A 286 -3.23 26.44 11.00
CA LYS A 286 -2.93 26.00 12.37
C LYS A 286 -1.97 24.83 12.45
N LEU A 287 -2.01 23.91 11.47
CA LEU A 287 -1.01 22.81 11.39
C LEU A 287 0.39 23.37 11.08
N GLY A 288 0.46 24.42 10.26
CA GLY A 288 1.72 25.12 9.97
C GLY A 288 2.31 25.84 11.18
N ASP A 289 1.46 26.34 12.09
CA ASP A 289 1.87 27.07 13.30
C ASP A 289 2.39 26.14 14.41
N GLU A 290 2.12 24.84 14.33
CA GLU A 290 2.44 23.88 15.40
C GLU A 290 3.79 23.17 15.22
N TYR A 291 4.53 23.49 14.17
CA TYR A 291 5.90 23.04 13.96
C TYR A 291 6.78 24.17 13.40
N GLU A 292 8.07 23.99 13.49
CA GLU A 292 9.05 24.87 12.84
C GLU A 292 10.17 24.03 12.22
N VAL A 293 10.87 24.56 11.21
CA VAL A 293 12.02 23.87 10.65
C VAL A 293 13.11 23.73 11.72
N PRO A 294 13.58 22.50 12.02
CA PRO A 294 14.65 22.31 13.00
C PRO A 294 15.89 23.15 12.65
N VAL A 295 16.58 23.65 13.65
CA VAL A 295 17.67 24.61 13.50
C VAL A 295 18.74 24.18 12.49
N TYR A 296 18.97 22.89 12.35
CA TYR A 296 19.96 22.30 11.45
C TYR A 296 19.63 22.46 9.96
N PHE A 297 18.35 22.67 9.60
CA PHE A 297 17.85 22.65 8.23
C PHE A 297 17.24 23.99 7.80
N ARG A 298 17.58 25.08 8.51
CA ARG A 298 17.05 26.41 8.21
C ARG A 298 17.73 27.09 7.01
N GLU A 299 18.98 26.73 6.74
CA GLU A 299 19.64 27.15 5.52
C GLU A 299 19.11 26.30 4.36
N ASP A 300 18.46 26.94 3.40
CA ASP A 300 17.78 26.26 2.30
C ASP A 300 17.86 27.13 1.03
N LEU A 301 18.77 26.79 0.15
CA LEU A 301 19.05 27.55 -1.06
C LEU A 301 17.87 27.55 -2.04
N PHE A 302 16.98 26.57 -1.99
CA PHE A 302 15.75 26.59 -2.79
C PHE A 302 14.77 27.70 -2.34
N GLY A 303 14.98 28.32 -1.20
CA GLY A 303 14.24 29.52 -0.78
C GLY A 303 14.32 30.68 -1.77
N VAL A 304 15.41 30.78 -2.57
CA VAL A 304 15.60 31.81 -3.59
C VAL A 304 14.58 31.73 -4.73
N LEU A 305 13.97 30.56 -4.95
CA LEU A 305 12.97 30.35 -6.00
C LEU A 305 11.60 30.96 -5.64
N GLY A 306 11.38 31.36 -4.38
CA GLY A 306 10.13 31.94 -3.94
C GLY A 306 8.91 31.09 -4.33
N ASN A 307 7.98 31.68 -5.08
CA ASN A 307 6.76 31.01 -5.54
C ASN A 307 6.98 29.94 -6.64
N GLU A 308 8.15 29.93 -7.25
CA GLU A 308 8.56 28.95 -8.28
C GLU A 308 9.14 27.68 -7.67
N ARG A 309 9.29 27.65 -6.36
CA ARG A 309 9.77 26.47 -5.64
C ARG A 309 8.77 25.33 -5.80
N PRO A 310 9.23 24.12 -6.23
CA PRO A 310 8.36 22.94 -6.24
C PRO A 310 7.92 22.56 -4.82
N ASP A 311 6.96 21.68 -4.71
CA ASP A 311 6.56 21.13 -3.42
C ASP A 311 7.79 20.53 -2.71
N TYR A 312 7.98 20.91 -1.45
CA TYR A 312 9.20 20.60 -0.71
C TYR A 312 8.95 20.11 0.72
N ARG A 313 7.73 20.25 1.23
CA ARG A 313 7.35 19.82 2.58
C ARG A 313 6.02 19.10 2.54
N TRP A 314 5.85 18.11 3.39
CA TRP A 314 4.63 17.30 3.43
C TRP A 314 4.29 16.89 4.85
N VAL A 315 2.98 16.85 5.15
CA VAL A 315 2.48 16.01 6.24
C VAL A 315 2.27 14.60 5.70
N ILE A 316 2.69 13.62 6.47
CA ILE A 316 2.63 12.21 6.10
C ILE A 316 1.89 11.46 7.21
N ILE A 317 0.81 10.75 6.85
CA ILE A 317 0.06 9.91 7.78
C ILE A 317 -0.18 8.56 7.14
N GLY A 318 0.05 7.48 7.89
CA GLY A 318 -0.21 6.14 7.34
C GLY A 318 -0.29 5.03 8.38
N PRO A 319 -1.06 3.96 8.07
CA PRO A 319 -1.15 2.77 8.91
C PRO A 319 0.18 2.00 8.95
N ALA A 320 0.24 1.01 9.85
CA ALA A 320 1.31 0.00 9.81
C ALA A 320 1.41 -0.62 8.40
N GLY A 321 2.62 -0.87 7.93
CA GLY A 321 2.89 -1.44 6.60
C GLY A 321 2.88 -0.44 5.45
N SER A 322 2.35 0.78 5.64
CA SER A 322 2.49 1.86 4.65
C SER A 322 3.88 2.49 4.70
N GLY A 323 4.27 3.19 3.64
CA GLY A 323 5.59 3.82 3.55
C GLY A 323 6.01 4.07 2.11
N SER A 324 7.32 4.18 1.88
CA SER A 324 7.92 4.41 0.57
C SER A 324 8.97 3.35 0.26
N SER A 325 8.87 2.71 -0.91
CA SER A 325 9.89 1.81 -1.44
C SER A 325 11.19 2.57 -1.72
N PHE A 326 12.26 1.84 -2.03
CA PHE A 326 13.56 2.47 -2.33
C PHE A 326 13.46 3.52 -3.42
N HIS A 327 13.93 4.70 -3.08
CA HIS A 327 14.07 5.85 -3.99
C HIS A 327 15.21 6.74 -3.52
N VAL A 328 15.58 7.66 -4.37
CA VAL A 328 16.46 8.80 -4.09
C VAL A 328 15.60 10.05 -4.22
N ASP A 329 15.78 11.01 -3.33
CA ASP A 329 15.04 12.27 -3.41
C ASP A 329 15.39 13.06 -4.68
N PRO A 330 14.40 13.68 -5.32
CA PRO A 330 14.62 14.39 -6.58
C PRO A 330 15.50 15.64 -6.39
N ASN A 331 16.01 16.15 -7.51
CA ASN A 331 16.77 17.42 -7.58
C ASN A 331 18.01 17.47 -6.69
N SER A 332 18.61 16.32 -6.37
CA SER A 332 19.77 16.23 -5.47
C SER A 332 19.53 16.88 -4.10
N THR A 333 18.30 16.88 -3.62
CA THR A 333 17.97 17.42 -2.30
C THR A 333 18.41 16.49 -1.19
N SER A 334 18.75 17.06 -0.06
CA SER A 334 18.71 16.38 1.24
C SER A 334 17.28 16.46 1.82
N ALA A 335 16.94 15.57 2.75
CA ALA A 335 15.67 15.62 3.44
C ALA A 335 15.83 15.42 4.95
N TRP A 336 14.87 15.94 5.69
CA TRP A 336 14.64 15.56 7.08
C TRP A 336 13.21 15.03 7.25
N ASN A 337 13.06 14.05 8.13
CA ASN A 337 11.74 13.50 8.47
C ASN A 337 11.61 13.44 9.99
N ALA A 338 10.65 14.20 10.52
CA ALA A 338 10.35 14.30 11.94
C ALA A 338 9.11 13.46 12.26
N VAL A 339 9.27 12.43 13.09
CA VAL A 339 8.16 11.58 13.53
C VAL A 339 7.44 12.26 14.69
N ILE A 340 6.15 12.54 14.51
CA ILE A 340 5.29 13.15 15.53
C ILE A 340 4.57 12.08 16.35
N LYS A 341 4.07 11.06 15.72
CA LYS A 341 3.44 9.88 16.33
C LYS A 341 3.90 8.61 15.66
N GLY A 342 3.89 7.52 16.42
CA GLY A 342 4.27 6.20 15.90
C GLY A 342 5.76 6.01 15.75
N SER A 343 6.12 5.06 14.90
CA SER A 343 7.51 4.68 14.63
C SER A 343 7.68 4.17 13.21
N LYS A 344 8.88 4.40 12.65
CA LYS A 344 9.21 4.07 11.25
C LYS A 344 10.55 3.33 11.20
N LYS A 345 10.60 2.21 10.49
CA LYS A 345 11.87 1.56 10.12
C LYS A 345 12.41 2.19 8.84
N TRP A 346 13.68 2.58 8.89
CA TRP A 346 14.44 3.13 7.78
C TRP A 346 15.56 2.19 7.38
N ILE A 347 15.80 2.08 6.06
CA ILE A 347 16.95 1.39 5.49
C ILE A 347 17.55 2.33 4.45
N LEU A 348 18.84 2.66 4.63
CA LEU A 348 19.55 3.62 3.79
C LEU A 348 20.80 2.97 3.19
N PHE A 349 21.03 3.22 1.90
CA PHE A 349 22.27 2.86 1.20
C PHE A 349 22.93 4.11 0.64
N PRO A 350 24.29 4.19 0.65
CA PRO A 350 24.99 5.34 0.10
C PRO A 350 24.82 5.45 -1.42
N PRO A 351 25.05 6.64 -2.00
CA PRO A 351 24.78 6.91 -3.42
C PRO A 351 25.46 5.95 -4.41
N ASP A 352 26.64 5.40 -4.03
CA ASP A 352 27.41 4.47 -4.84
C ASP A 352 26.98 3.00 -4.72
N VAL A 353 25.89 2.71 -3.99
CA VAL A 353 25.41 1.35 -3.75
C VAL A 353 23.93 1.24 -4.08
N ILE A 354 23.62 0.59 -5.19
CA ILE A 354 22.23 0.27 -5.54
C ILE A 354 21.73 -0.83 -4.60
N PRO A 355 20.58 -0.64 -3.90
CA PRO A 355 20.03 -1.66 -3.01
C PRO A 355 19.69 -2.96 -3.76
N PRO A 356 19.73 -4.13 -3.10
CA PRO A 356 19.34 -5.39 -3.74
C PRO A 356 17.87 -5.35 -4.17
N GLY A 357 17.57 -5.89 -5.36
CA GLY A 357 16.23 -5.88 -5.94
C GLY A 357 15.76 -4.53 -6.48
N VAL A 358 16.63 -3.54 -6.55
CA VAL A 358 16.37 -2.21 -7.10
C VAL A 358 17.14 -2.03 -8.40
N HIS A 359 16.43 -1.61 -9.44
CA HIS A 359 16.99 -1.47 -10.79
C HIS A 359 16.62 -0.09 -11.37
N PRO A 360 17.46 0.92 -11.20
CA PRO A 360 17.24 2.23 -11.81
C PRO A 360 17.44 2.14 -13.33
N SER A 361 16.70 2.94 -14.10
CA SER A 361 16.96 3.18 -15.51
C SER A 361 18.32 3.86 -15.71
N PRO A 362 18.94 3.79 -16.92
CA PRO A 362 20.24 4.39 -17.16
C PRO A 362 20.31 5.90 -16.90
N ASP A 363 19.21 6.61 -17.06
CA ASP A 363 19.06 8.04 -16.78
C ASP A 363 18.60 8.34 -15.34
N GLY A 364 18.29 7.30 -14.55
CA GLY A 364 17.82 7.42 -13.18
C GLY A 364 16.37 7.91 -13.02
N ALA A 365 15.65 8.08 -14.13
CA ALA A 365 14.28 8.62 -14.10
C ALA A 365 13.26 7.62 -13.57
N ASP A 366 13.45 6.34 -13.88
CA ASP A 366 12.58 5.25 -13.45
C ASP A 366 13.34 4.27 -12.54
N VAL A 367 12.64 3.70 -11.60
CA VAL A 367 13.18 2.69 -10.69
C VAL A 367 12.25 1.48 -10.64
N ALA A 368 12.73 0.34 -11.14
CA ALA A 368 12.07 -0.94 -10.92
C ALA A 368 12.47 -1.51 -9.56
N SER A 369 11.49 -1.85 -8.74
CA SER A 369 11.66 -2.43 -7.41
C SER A 369 10.50 -3.40 -7.12
N PRO A 370 10.57 -4.24 -6.05
CA PRO A 370 9.45 -5.05 -5.62
C PRO A 370 8.16 -4.23 -5.44
N VAL A 371 7.02 -4.86 -5.71
CA VAL A 371 5.71 -4.21 -5.71
C VAL A 371 5.39 -3.60 -4.34
N SER A 372 5.74 -4.29 -3.26
CA SER A 372 5.53 -3.80 -1.90
C SER A 372 6.83 -3.81 -1.08
N ILE A 373 6.82 -3.02 -0.01
CA ILE A 373 7.95 -2.97 0.94
C ILE A 373 8.15 -4.32 1.62
N ILE A 374 7.07 -4.99 1.99
CA ILE A 374 7.13 -6.33 2.63
C ILE A 374 7.73 -7.36 1.67
N GLU A 375 7.42 -7.30 0.39
CA GLU A 375 8.04 -8.15 -0.64
C GLU A 375 9.56 -7.96 -0.66
N TRP A 376 10.02 -6.71 -0.58
CA TRP A 376 11.46 -6.44 -0.51
C TRP A 376 12.10 -7.07 0.74
N PHE A 377 11.46 -6.94 1.91
CA PHE A 377 11.96 -7.55 3.14
C PHE A 377 12.04 -9.09 3.03
N MET A 378 11.03 -9.71 2.44
CA MET A 378 10.99 -11.18 2.26
C MET A 378 12.10 -11.68 1.34
N ASN A 379 12.30 -11.01 0.21
CA ASN A 379 13.10 -11.55 -0.89
C ASN A 379 14.56 -11.04 -0.87
N PHE A 380 14.81 -9.83 -0.37
CA PHE A 380 16.10 -9.15 -0.55
C PHE A 380 16.80 -8.76 0.76
N TYR A 381 16.07 -8.54 1.87
CA TYR A 381 16.70 -8.12 3.13
C TYR A 381 17.78 -9.09 3.60
N GLY A 382 17.54 -10.40 3.47
CA GLY A 382 18.50 -11.43 3.86
C GLY A 382 19.87 -11.31 3.16
N SER A 383 19.88 -10.87 1.90
CA SER A 383 21.11 -10.70 1.12
C SER A 383 22.01 -9.58 1.67
N THR A 384 21.43 -8.57 2.32
CA THR A 384 22.18 -7.42 2.88
C THR A 384 23.14 -7.82 3.99
N LYS A 385 22.91 -8.98 4.62
CA LYS A 385 23.77 -9.48 5.72
C LYS A 385 25.21 -9.74 5.27
N ASN A 386 25.40 -10.14 4.02
CA ASN A 386 26.70 -10.53 3.44
C ASN A 386 27.33 -9.43 2.57
N TRP A 387 26.70 -8.27 2.45
CA TRP A 387 27.22 -7.18 1.64
C TRP A 387 28.42 -6.50 2.29
N LYS A 388 29.42 -6.13 1.48
CA LYS A 388 30.61 -5.40 1.95
C LYS A 388 30.25 -4.03 2.55
N LYS A 389 29.37 -3.28 1.88
CA LYS A 389 28.78 -2.03 2.36
C LYS A 389 27.38 -2.33 2.89
N LYS A 390 27.29 -2.51 4.20
CA LYS A 390 25.99 -2.77 4.86
C LYS A 390 25.13 -1.51 4.86
N PRO A 391 23.80 -1.65 4.80
CA PRO A 391 22.91 -0.51 4.95
C PRO A 391 23.05 0.13 6.34
N ILE A 392 22.74 1.41 6.39
CA ILE A 392 22.45 2.11 7.64
C ILE A 392 20.97 1.92 7.91
N GLU A 393 20.62 1.50 9.11
CA GLU A 393 19.26 1.20 9.48
C GLU A 393 18.93 1.81 10.84
N CYS A 394 17.70 2.22 11.03
CA CYS A 394 17.19 2.63 12.33
C CYS A 394 15.67 2.45 12.44
N VAL A 395 15.21 2.46 13.67
CA VAL A 395 13.82 2.75 14.02
C VAL A 395 13.75 4.18 14.53
N CYS A 396 13.15 5.07 13.76
CA CYS A 396 12.89 6.46 14.13
C CYS A 396 11.53 6.55 14.83
N LYS A 397 11.49 7.11 16.04
CA LYS A 397 10.33 7.15 16.93
C LYS A 397 9.80 8.59 17.08
N ALA A 398 8.61 8.71 17.66
CA ALA A 398 8.04 10.03 17.98
C ALA A 398 9.04 10.90 18.78
N GLY A 399 9.20 12.16 18.35
CA GLY A 399 10.17 13.12 18.90
C GLY A 399 11.56 13.08 18.26
N GLU A 400 11.80 12.13 17.33
CA GLU A 400 13.09 12.00 16.64
C GLU A 400 13.00 12.50 15.19
N VAL A 401 14.12 12.98 14.67
CA VAL A 401 14.27 13.48 13.29
C VAL A 401 15.42 12.73 12.61
N ILE A 402 15.13 12.08 11.50
CA ILE A 402 16.18 11.50 10.66
C ILE A 402 16.59 12.50 9.56
N PHE A 403 17.90 12.68 9.39
CA PHE A 403 18.50 13.36 8.25
C PHE A 403 18.87 12.34 7.18
N VAL A 404 18.33 12.53 5.98
CA VAL A 404 18.63 11.74 4.79
C VAL A 404 19.45 12.61 3.83
N PRO A 405 20.75 12.35 3.65
CA PRO A 405 21.59 13.17 2.80
C PRO A 405 21.26 12.99 1.30
N SER A 406 21.67 13.96 0.51
CA SER A 406 21.51 13.95 -0.96
C SER A 406 22.05 12.68 -1.60
N GLY A 407 21.25 12.10 -2.50
CA GLY A 407 21.63 10.92 -3.28
C GLY A 407 21.57 9.58 -2.54
N TRP A 408 21.21 9.56 -1.25
CA TRP A 408 21.07 8.31 -0.52
C TRP A 408 19.79 7.56 -0.92
N TRP A 409 19.93 6.30 -1.29
CA TRP A 409 18.83 5.38 -1.44
C TRP A 409 18.17 5.13 -0.10
N HIS A 410 16.88 5.27 -0.02
CA HIS A 410 16.18 5.00 1.24
C HIS A 410 14.80 4.35 1.03
N LEU A 411 14.48 3.46 1.96
CA LEU A 411 13.19 2.80 2.12
C LEU A 411 12.70 3.11 3.52
N VAL A 412 11.41 3.40 3.64
CA VAL A 412 10.77 3.63 4.94
C VAL A 412 9.46 2.87 5.04
N ILE A 413 9.22 2.23 6.18
CA ILE A 413 7.96 1.55 6.50
C ILE A 413 7.47 1.95 7.89
N ASN A 414 6.19 2.24 8.00
CA ASN A 414 5.53 2.50 9.27
C ASN A 414 5.35 1.18 10.03
N LEU A 415 5.84 1.12 11.28
CA LEU A 415 5.69 -0.05 12.13
C LEU A 415 4.33 -0.09 12.85
N GLU A 416 3.75 1.08 13.00
CA GLU A 416 2.43 1.36 13.55
C GLU A 416 1.86 2.58 12.84
N GLU A 417 0.61 2.98 13.12
CA GLU A 417 0.11 4.24 12.57
C GLU A 417 1.04 5.38 12.94
N SER A 418 1.52 6.09 11.93
CA SER A 418 2.52 7.12 12.10
C SER A 418 2.10 8.43 11.46
N ILE A 419 2.43 9.53 12.16
CA ILE A 419 2.28 10.90 11.69
C ILE A 419 3.67 11.53 11.67
N ALA A 420 4.05 12.13 10.55
CA ALA A 420 5.34 12.78 10.40
C ALA A 420 5.24 14.04 9.54
N ILE A 421 6.21 14.93 9.69
CA ILE A 421 6.49 16.03 8.75
C ILE A 421 7.83 15.72 8.10
N THR A 422 7.90 15.89 6.79
CA THR A 422 9.14 15.80 6.02
C THR A 422 9.33 17.03 5.17
N GLN A 423 10.58 17.39 4.93
CA GLN A 423 10.93 18.49 4.04
C GLN A 423 12.23 18.17 3.31
N ASN A 424 12.24 18.50 2.01
CA ASN A 424 13.43 18.48 1.18
C ASN A 424 14.05 19.89 1.14
N TYR A 425 15.38 19.96 1.14
CA TYR A 425 16.12 21.21 1.12
C TYR A 425 17.48 21.05 0.43
N VAL A 426 18.13 22.16 0.11
CA VAL A 426 19.50 22.23 -0.43
C VAL A 426 20.28 23.25 0.39
N SER A 427 21.42 22.86 0.93
CA SER A 427 22.38 23.68 1.66
C SER A 427 23.66 23.86 0.85
#